data_4a471decd5622f32a639811ca783e467
#
_entry.id   4a471decd5622f32a639811ca783e467
#
_cell.length_a   1.000
_cell.length_b   1.000
_cell.length_c   1.000
_cell.angle_alpha   90.00
_cell.angle_beta   90.00
_cell.angle_gamma   90.00
#
_symmetry.space_group_name_H-M   'P 1'
#
loop_
_entity.id
_entity.type
_entity.pdbx_description
1 polymer ?
#
loop_
_entity_poly.entity_id
_entity_poly.type
_entity_poly.pdbx_seq_one_letter_code
_entity_poly.pdbx_strand_id
1 'polypeptide(L)'
;MKTLSVSHLLGIKYLNPEDLHLIFETATHFKEVINRPIKKVPSLRDITIANLFFENSTRTKLSFELAEKRLSADVLNFSAAQSSVKKGETLVDTVNNILAMKVDMIVMRHPHPGAAHFLSQHVNSCIINAGDGTHEHPSQALLDAFSLQEKFGDLGGRRIAIVGDILHSRVALSNIYALKMLGAEVRLCAPKSLLPKYIESLGVSVSPNLMEVLNWCDAVNMLRVQNERMELSYFPTTREYSQNFGLTGERLKQLRKEIVILHPGPINRGVEITSEVADSDQAIILDQVENGVAVRMAIIYLFASKLNIPLK
;
A
#
# COMPACT_ATOMS: atom_id res chain seq x y z
N MET A 1 11.92 19.92 -14.45
CA MET A 1 11.71 18.88 -13.39
C MET A 1 11.20 17.61 -14.04
N LYS A 2 11.66 16.45 -13.57
CA LYS A 2 11.02 15.17 -13.96
C LYS A 2 9.60 15.15 -13.39
N THR A 3 8.63 14.68 -14.16
CA THR A 3 7.22 14.58 -13.76
C THR A 3 6.73 13.16 -13.96
N LEU A 4 5.74 12.74 -13.19
CA LEU A 4 5.11 11.43 -13.36
C LEU A 4 4.46 11.30 -14.75
N SER A 5 4.45 10.11 -15.30
CA SER A 5 3.83 9.83 -16.62
C SER A 5 2.30 9.90 -16.59
N VAL A 6 1.69 9.69 -15.42
CA VAL A 6 0.23 9.62 -15.21
C VAL A 6 -0.31 10.86 -14.50
N SER A 7 -1.61 11.17 -14.70
CA SER A 7 -2.30 12.30 -14.04
C SER A 7 -2.99 11.91 -12.72
N HIS A 8 -3.17 10.62 -12.47
CA HIS A 8 -3.81 10.07 -11.28
C HIS A 8 -3.02 8.86 -10.79
N LEU A 9 -3.02 8.57 -9.49
CA LEU A 9 -2.51 7.33 -8.94
C LEU A 9 -3.65 6.33 -8.75
N LEU A 10 -4.03 5.61 -9.80
CA LEU A 10 -5.15 4.67 -9.76
C LEU A 10 -4.71 3.25 -9.38
N GLY A 11 -3.49 2.87 -9.72
CA GLY A 11 -2.88 1.57 -9.45
C GLY A 11 -1.42 1.56 -9.86
N ILE A 12 -0.65 0.61 -9.36
CA ILE A 12 0.75 0.41 -9.74
C ILE A 12 0.86 0.00 -11.21
N LYS A 13 -0.08 -0.79 -11.71
CA LYS A 13 -0.08 -1.26 -13.11
C LYS A 13 -0.09 -0.16 -14.17
N TYR A 14 -0.42 1.06 -13.80
CA TYR A 14 -0.45 2.22 -14.71
C TYR A 14 0.84 3.04 -14.69
N LEU A 15 1.73 2.78 -13.71
CA LEU A 15 3.03 3.42 -13.59
C LEU A 15 4.07 2.70 -14.47
N ASN A 16 5.18 3.39 -14.73
CA ASN A 16 6.38 2.80 -15.34
C ASN A 16 7.55 2.80 -14.32
N PRO A 17 8.69 2.13 -14.62
CA PRO A 17 9.83 2.10 -13.71
C PRO A 17 10.36 3.48 -13.33
N GLU A 18 10.36 4.42 -14.28
CA GLU A 18 10.83 5.80 -14.07
C GLU A 18 9.96 6.55 -13.07
N ASP A 19 8.63 6.29 -13.06
CA ASP A 19 7.71 6.84 -12.07
C ASP A 19 8.03 6.33 -10.67
N LEU A 20 8.30 5.01 -10.53
CA LEU A 20 8.68 4.41 -9.26
C LEU A 20 9.99 5.01 -8.73
N HIS A 21 11.00 5.11 -9.59
CA HIS A 21 12.29 5.72 -9.23
C HIS A 21 12.12 7.17 -8.79
N LEU A 22 11.32 7.96 -9.51
CA LEU A 22 11.05 9.36 -9.16
C LEU A 22 10.34 9.48 -7.80
N ILE A 23 9.36 8.60 -7.53
CA ILE A 23 8.68 8.56 -6.24
C ILE A 23 9.67 8.20 -5.13
N PHE A 24 10.55 7.22 -5.34
CA PHE A 24 11.50 6.78 -4.32
C PHE A 24 12.60 7.81 -4.05
N GLU A 25 13.14 8.44 -5.09
CA GLU A 25 14.07 9.57 -4.95
C GLU A 25 13.45 10.70 -4.14
N THR A 26 12.22 11.06 -4.46
CA THR A 26 11.47 12.10 -3.74
C THR A 26 11.15 11.68 -2.30
N ALA A 27 10.80 10.40 -2.07
CA ALA A 27 10.53 9.87 -0.75
C ALA A 27 11.78 9.86 0.15
N THR A 28 12.97 9.59 -0.41
CA THR A 28 14.24 9.67 0.31
C THR A 28 14.47 11.09 0.85
N HIS A 29 14.24 12.12 0.04
CA HIS A 29 14.33 13.52 0.51
C HIS A 29 13.31 13.84 1.61
N PHE A 30 12.06 13.36 1.47
CA PHE A 30 11.05 13.59 2.51
C PHE A 30 11.33 12.75 3.77
N LYS A 31 11.96 11.59 3.66
CA LYS A 31 12.42 10.83 4.83
C LYS A 31 13.45 11.62 5.65
N GLU A 32 14.36 12.31 4.99
CA GLU A 32 15.25 13.23 5.70
C GLU A 32 14.48 14.36 6.41
N VAL A 33 13.46 14.94 5.74
CA VAL A 33 12.64 16.01 6.33
C VAL A 33 11.92 15.54 7.58
N ILE A 34 11.30 14.34 7.57
CA ILE A 34 10.55 13.85 8.72
C ILE A 34 11.43 13.50 9.92
N ASN A 35 12.74 13.37 9.71
CA ASN A 35 13.72 13.11 10.76
C ASN A 35 14.40 14.40 11.29
N ARG A 36 14.05 15.58 10.74
CA ARG A 36 14.53 16.89 11.24
C ARG A 36 13.74 17.35 12.47
N PRO A 37 14.29 18.26 13.27
CA PRO A 37 13.50 18.92 14.34
C PRO A 37 12.24 19.61 13.81
N ILE A 38 12.34 20.32 12.69
CA ILE A 38 11.21 20.92 11.97
C ILE A 38 10.81 19.98 10.83
N LYS A 39 9.74 19.25 11.05
CA LYS A 39 9.25 18.18 10.16
C LYS A 39 8.24 18.67 9.12
N LYS A 40 8.10 19.97 8.92
CA LYS A 40 7.11 20.60 8.04
C LYS A 40 7.82 21.44 6.99
N VAL A 41 7.35 21.33 5.74
CA VAL A 41 7.83 22.12 4.60
C VAL A 41 6.67 22.85 3.94
N PRO A 42 6.86 24.08 3.42
CA PRO A 42 5.78 24.92 2.90
C PRO A 42 5.40 24.60 1.43
N SER A 43 5.73 23.39 0.96
CA SER A 43 5.67 23.05 -0.47
C SER A 43 4.27 23.06 -1.06
N LEU A 44 3.21 22.85 -0.27
CA LEU A 44 1.82 22.78 -0.72
C LEU A 44 0.92 23.78 0.01
N ARG A 45 1.45 24.96 0.36
CA ARG A 45 0.60 26.05 0.85
C ARG A 45 -0.44 26.42 -0.21
N ASP A 46 -1.65 26.69 0.23
CA ASP A 46 -2.79 27.05 -0.62
C ASP A 46 -3.32 25.91 -1.51
N ILE A 47 -2.83 24.66 -1.32
CA ILE A 47 -3.38 23.44 -1.92
C ILE A 47 -4.31 22.77 -0.93
N THR A 48 -5.54 22.50 -1.35
CA THR A 48 -6.55 21.80 -0.53
C THR A 48 -6.73 20.38 -1.00
N ILE A 49 -6.58 19.42 -0.07
CA ILE A 49 -6.70 17.98 -0.34
C ILE A 49 -7.88 17.41 0.44
N ALA A 50 -8.76 16.68 -0.24
CA ALA A 50 -9.87 15.99 0.40
C ALA A 50 -9.58 14.48 0.55
N ASN A 51 -9.60 14.01 1.80
CA ASN A 51 -9.52 12.59 2.15
C ASN A 51 -10.92 11.97 2.21
N LEU A 52 -11.30 11.22 1.19
CA LEU A 52 -12.61 10.57 1.03
C LEU A 52 -12.51 9.09 1.37
N PHE A 53 -12.78 8.73 2.63
CA PHE A 53 -12.71 7.37 3.11
C PHE A 53 -14.10 6.77 3.26
N PHE A 54 -14.51 5.97 2.28
CA PHE A 54 -15.78 5.21 2.26
C PHE A 54 -15.66 3.83 2.94
N GLU A 55 -14.44 3.41 3.26
CA GLU A 55 -14.11 2.19 4.01
C GLU A 55 -13.26 2.56 5.22
N ASN A 56 -13.47 1.88 6.35
CA ASN A 56 -12.72 2.12 7.58
C ASN A 56 -11.22 1.87 7.38
N SER A 57 -10.40 2.84 7.73
CA SER A 57 -8.94 2.74 7.71
C SER A 57 -8.29 3.80 8.58
N THR A 58 -7.91 3.42 9.80
CA THR A 58 -7.26 4.34 10.74
C THR A 58 -5.85 4.72 10.26
N ARG A 59 -4.99 3.72 10.00
CA ARG A 59 -3.58 3.96 9.63
C ARG A 59 -3.42 4.71 8.31
N THR A 60 -4.09 4.25 7.25
CA THR A 60 -3.94 4.89 5.93
C THR A 60 -4.42 6.33 5.98
N LYS A 61 -5.57 6.59 6.63
CA LYS A 61 -6.11 7.95 6.81
C LYS A 61 -5.14 8.84 7.58
N LEU A 62 -4.69 8.40 8.75
CA LEU A 62 -3.76 9.17 9.58
C LEU A 62 -2.42 9.44 8.87
N SER A 63 -1.93 8.46 8.10
CA SER A 63 -0.66 8.61 7.40
C SER A 63 -0.76 9.58 6.21
N PHE A 64 -1.88 9.59 5.45
CA PHE A 64 -2.12 10.59 4.42
C PHE A 64 -2.30 11.98 5.05
N GLU A 65 -3.16 12.11 6.03
CA GLU A 65 -3.39 13.38 6.75
C GLU A 65 -2.08 13.96 7.32
N LEU A 66 -1.22 13.11 7.90
CA LEU A 66 0.08 13.54 8.41
C LEU A 66 1.00 14.00 7.29
N ALA A 67 1.05 13.29 6.17
CA ALA A 67 1.85 13.64 5.00
C ALA A 67 1.43 15.00 4.42
N GLU A 68 0.13 15.21 4.25
CA GLU A 68 -0.48 16.46 3.78
C GLU A 68 -0.13 17.65 4.69
N LYS A 69 -0.33 17.48 6.00
CA LYS A 69 0.01 18.52 7.00
C LYS A 69 1.49 18.84 7.04
N ARG A 70 2.38 17.85 6.81
CA ARG A 70 3.82 18.08 6.73
C ARG A 70 4.23 18.85 5.49
N LEU A 71 3.48 18.71 4.40
CA LEU A 71 3.64 19.49 3.18
C LEU A 71 2.98 20.89 3.26
N SER A 72 2.31 21.21 4.36
CA SER A 72 1.53 22.46 4.58
C SER A 72 0.28 22.58 3.72
N ALA A 73 -0.29 21.48 3.24
CA ALA A 73 -1.58 21.48 2.58
C ALA A 73 -2.74 21.67 3.56
N ASP A 74 -3.85 22.26 3.08
CA ASP A 74 -5.11 22.26 3.78
C ASP A 74 -5.82 20.92 3.59
N VAL A 75 -6.34 20.35 4.69
CA VAL A 75 -6.86 18.99 4.69
C VAL A 75 -8.32 18.94 5.08
N LEU A 76 -9.15 18.42 4.18
CA LEU A 76 -10.54 18.11 4.44
C LEU A 76 -10.73 16.59 4.62
N ASN A 77 -11.25 16.19 5.77
CA ASN A 77 -11.51 14.78 6.06
C ASN A 77 -13.01 14.47 5.96
N PHE A 78 -13.36 13.57 5.07
CA PHE A 78 -14.70 13.04 4.91
C PHE A 78 -14.77 11.58 5.37
N SER A 79 -15.85 11.22 6.06
CA SER A 79 -16.15 9.85 6.46
C SER A 79 -17.59 9.51 6.08
N ALA A 80 -17.76 8.45 5.28
CA ALA A 80 -19.07 8.00 4.82
C ALA A 80 -20.02 7.60 5.97
N ALA A 81 -19.49 7.18 7.13
CA ALA A 81 -20.29 6.80 8.29
C ALA A 81 -21.16 7.95 8.85
N GLN A 82 -20.79 9.20 8.58
CA GLN A 82 -21.48 10.42 9.06
C GLN A 82 -22.11 11.25 7.93
N SER A 83 -22.17 10.74 6.70
CA SER A 83 -22.42 11.50 5.48
C SER A 83 -23.81 11.27 4.89
N SER A 84 -24.24 12.23 4.04
CA SER A 84 -25.43 12.21 3.19
C SER A 84 -25.47 11.08 2.13
N VAL A 85 -24.36 10.34 1.92
CA VAL A 85 -24.35 9.11 1.09
C VAL A 85 -25.45 8.13 1.51
N LYS A 86 -25.81 8.11 2.80
CA LYS A 86 -26.96 7.36 3.31
C LYS A 86 -28.33 7.84 2.78
N LYS A 87 -28.38 9.02 2.14
CA LYS A 87 -29.59 9.63 1.60
C LYS A 87 -29.78 9.36 0.09
N GLY A 88 -28.93 8.49 -0.52
CA GLY A 88 -29.04 8.12 -1.93
C GLY A 88 -28.24 9.00 -2.90
N GLU A 89 -27.35 9.86 -2.40
CA GLU A 89 -26.45 10.65 -3.24
C GLU A 89 -25.42 9.75 -3.95
N THR A 90 -25.16 9.99 -5.23
CA THR A 90 -24.16 9.21 -5.98
C THR A 90 -22.74 9.59 -5.58
N LEU A 91 -21.78 8.69 -5.84
CA LEU A 91 -20.35 8.98 -5.61
C LEU A 91 -19.89 10.24 -6.35
N VAL A 92 -20.34 10.41 -7.61
CA VAL A 92 -19.95 11.54 -8.45
C VAL A 92 -20.54 12.85 -7.91
N ASP A 93 -21.81 12.83 -7.48
CA ASP A 93 -22.46 14.03 -6.90
C ASP A 93 -21.78 14.45 -5.60
N THR A 94 -21.50 13.49 -4.71
CA THR A 94 -20.77 13.73 -3.46
C THR A 94 -19.41 14.39 -3.74
N VAL A 95 -18.67 13.86 -4.72
CA VAL A 95 -17.35 14.40 -5.05
C VAL A 95 -17.45 15.77 -5.73
N ASN A 96 -18.40 15.98 -6.64
CA ASN A 96 -18.60 17.27 -7.28
C ASN A 96 -18.96 18.37 -6.26
N ASN A 97 -19.78 18.06 -5.26
CA ASN A 97 -20.08 18.99 -4.16
C ASN A 97 -18.81 19.38 -3.38
N ILE A 98 -17.90 18.42 -3.15
CA ILE A 98 -16.62 18.67 -2.47
C ILE A 98 -15.70 19.51 -3.36
N LEU A 99 -15.59 19.19 -4.65
CA LEU A 99 -14.79 19.95 -5.60
C LEU A 99 -15.27 21.40 -5.80
N ALA A 100 -16.59 21.63 -5.68
CA ALA A 100 -17.18 22.99 -5.73
C ALA A 100 -16.65 23.89 -4.58
N MET A 101 -16.15 23.33 -3.48
CA MET A 101 -15.47 24.05 -2.39
C MET A 101 -14.00 24.38 -2.71
N LYS A 102 -13.56 24.24 -3.98
CA LYS A 102 -12.19 24.52 -4.45
C LYS A 102 -11.14 23.57 -3.90
N VAL A 103 -11.49 22.28 -3.83
CA VAL A 103 -10.54 21.21 -3.54
C VAL A 103 -9.73 20.91 -4.80
N ASP A 104 -8.41 20.78 -4.65
CA ASP A 104 -7.46 20.59 -5.76
C ASP A 104 -7.17 19.09 -6.02
N MET A 105 -7.13 18.28 -4.97
CA MET A 105 -6.78 16.85 -5.05
C MET A 105 -7.68 16.02 -4.16
N ILE A 106 -7.88 14.78 -4.57
CA ILE A 106 -8.67 13.78 -3.82
C ILE A 106 -7.83 12.55 -3.52
N VAL A 107 -7.75 12.19 -2.24
CA VAL A 107 -7.28 10.89 -1.77
C VAL A 107 -8.51 10.05 -1.44
N MET A 108 -8.73 8.96 -2.18
CA MET A 108 -9.94 8.15 -2.05
C MET A 108 -9.64 6.72 -1.62
N ARG A 109 -10.42 6.23 -0.64
CA ARG A 109 -10.47 4.81 -0.28
C ARG A 109 -11.91 4.31 -0.37
N HIS A 110 -12.13 3.21 -1.09
CA HIS A 110 -13.47 2.72 -1.40
C HIS A 110 -13.57 1.19 -1.25
N PRO A 111 -14.73 0.63 -0.79
CA PRO A 111 -14.92 -0.82 -0.69
C PRO A 111 -15.04 -1.52 -2.05
N HIS A 112 -15.45 -0.81 -3.10
CA HIS A 112 -15.62 -1.41 -4.43
C HIS A 112 -14.37 -1.24 -5.30
N PRO A 113 -13.90 -2.33 -5.97
CA PRO A 113 -12.81 -2.27 -6.94
C PRO A 113 -13.15 -1.32 -8.10
N GLY A 114 -12.15 -0.58 -8.58
CA GLY A 114 -12.30 0.32 -9.72
C GLY A 114 -12.98 1.67 -9.43
N ALA A 115 -13.42 1.93 -8.19
CA ALA A 115 -14.09 3.18 -7.84
C ALA A 115 -13.22 4.42 -8.09
N ALA A 116 -11.91 4.36 -7.81
CA ALA A 116 -10.99 5.44 -8.11
C ALA A 116 -10.83 5.68 -9.63
N HIS A 117 -10.78 4.61 -10.41
CA HIS A 117 -10.73 4.68 -11.87
C HIS A 117 -12.02 5.27 -12.44
N PHE A 118 -13.17 4.78 -11.99
CA PHE A 118 -14.46 5.36 -12.38
C PHE A 118 -14.51 6.86 -12.09
N LEU A 119 -14.13 7.27 -10.88
CA LEU A 119 -14.18 8.68 -10.50
C LEU A 119 -13.25 9.55 -11.36
N SER A 120 -12.05 9.08 -11.70
CA SER A 120 -11.10 9.82 -12.53
C SER A 120 -11.60 10.16 -13.94
N GLN A 121 -12.62 9.44 -14.43
CA GLN A 121 -13.26 9.68 -15.73
C GLN A 121 -14.43 10.66 -15.64
N HIS A 122 -14.91 11.01 -14.43
CA HIS A 122 -16.12 11.80 -14.22
C HIS A 122 -15.88 13.15 -13.54
N VAL A 123 -14.67 13.36 -13.01
CA VAL A 123 -14.34 14.61 -12.30
C VAL A 123 -13.01 15.19 -12.79
N ASN A 124 -12.91 16.51 -12.78
CA ASN A 124 -11.69 17.21 -13.16
C ASN A 124 -10.82 17.51 -11.92
N SER A 125 -10.24 16.49 -11.34
CA SER A 125 -9.33 16.61 -10.19
C SER A 125 -8.34 15.44 -10.18
N CYS A 126 -7.17 15.62 -9.58
CA CYS A 126 -6.23 14.52 -9.37
C CYS A 126 -6.77 13.53 -8.33
N ILE A 127 -6.83 12.25 -8.70
CA ILE A 127 -7.30 11.17 -7.84
C ILE A 127 -6.11 10.30 -7.40
N ILE A 128 -5.96 10.13 -6.08
CA ILE A 128 -5.00 9.21 -5.46
C ILE A 128 -5.78 8.07 -4.80
N ASN A 129 -5.60 6.85 -5.30
CA ASN A 129 -6.19 5.63 -4.76
C ASN A 129 -5.48 5.22 -3.45
N ALA A 130 -6.16 5.35 -2.33
CA ALA A 130 -5.71 4.89 -1.01
C ALA A 130 -6.20 3.47 -0.67
N GLY A 131 -6.63 2.71 -1.68
CA GLY A 131 -7.09 1.34 -1.63
C GLY A 131 -8.56 1.17 -2.03
N ASP A 132 -8.81 0.32 -3.03
CA ASP A 132 -10.15 0.07 -3.57
C ASP A 132 -10.45 -1.44 -3.62
N GLY A 133 -11.40 -1.89 -2.82
CA GLY A 133 -11.87 -3.27 -2.75
C GLY A 133 -10.73 -4.28 -2.61
N THR A 134 -10.70 -5.26 -3.50
CA THR A 134 -9.63 -6.26 -3.66
C THR A 134 -8.68 -5.92 -4.82
N HIS A 135 -8.82 -4.75 -5.45
CA HIS A 135 -8.09 -4.37 -6.66
C HIS A 135 -6.66 -3.92 -6.34
N GLU A 136 -6.45 -2.68 -5.88
CA GLU A 136 -5.09 -2.17 -5.60
C GLU A 136 -5.01 -1.27 -4.35
N HIS A 137 -3.80 -1.21 -3.79
CA HIS A 137 -3.41 -0.24 -2.77
C HIS A 137 -2.02 0.33 -3.13
N PRO A 138 -1.93 1.21 -4.13
CA PRO A 138 -0.65 1.62 -4.71
C PRO A 138 0.32 2.22 -3.69
N SER A 139 -0.16 3.10 -2.78
CA SER A 139 0.72 3.69 -1.76
C SER A 139 1.27 2.67 -0.76
N GLN A 140 0.63 1.50 -0.58
CA GLN A 140 1.17 0.42 0.25
C GLN A 140 2.29 -0.32 -0.48
N ALA A 141 2.07 -0.69 -1.75
CA ALA A 141 3.11 -1.36 -2.52
C ALA A 141 4.36 -0.48 -2.72
N LEU A 142 4.15 0.82 -2.93
CA LEU A 142 5.26 1.77 -3.04
C LEU A 142 6.07 1.86 -1.74
N LEU A 143 5.42 1.92 -0.56
CA LEU A 143 6.16 1.94 0.70
C LEU A 143 6.83 0.60 1.02
N ASP A 144 6.21 -0.53 0.66
CA ASP A 144 6.80 -1.86 0.84
C ASP A 144 8.06 -2.00 -0.03
N ALA A 145 7.96 -1.64 -1.32
CA ALA A 145 9.09 -1.67 -2.24
C ALA A 145 10.20 -0.67 -1.84
N PHE A 146 9.85 0.53 -1.40
CA PHE A 146 10.81 1.51 -0.89
C PHE A 146 11.54 0.99 0.35
N SER A 147 10.84 0.34 1.29
CA SER A 147 11.44 -0.26 2.48
C SER A 147 12.41 -1.39 2.13
N LEU A 148 12.07 -2.20 1.12
CA LEU A 148 12.96 -3.23 0.60
C LEU A 148 14.19 -2.62 -0.10
N GLN A 149 14.00 -1.54 -0.86
CA GLN A 149 15.11 -0.84 -1.51
C GLN A 149 16.10 -0.24 -0.50
N GLU A 150 15.62 0.27 0.63
CA GLU A 150 16.50 0.73 1.72
C GLU A 150 17.34 -0.41 2.32
N LYS A 151 16.80 -1.63 2.36
CA LYS A 151 17.54 -2.80 2.92
C LYS A 151 18.50 -3.42 1.91
N PHE A 152 18.13 -3.46 0.64
CA PHE A 152 18.86 -4.23 -0.38
C PHE A 152 19.58 -3.36 -1.44
N GLY A 153 19.26 -2.07 -1.53
CA GLY A 153 19.67 -1.20 -2.62
C GLY A 153 18.85 -1.47 -3.87
N ASP A 154 19.35 -2.32 -4.76
CA ASP A 154 18.61 -2.76 -5.95
C ASP A 154 17.74 -3.98 -5.65
N LEU A 155 16.54 -4.02 -6.25
CA LEU A 155 15.62 -5.13 -6.16
C LEU A 155 15.71 -6.11 -7.34
N GLY A 156 16.50 -5.79 -8.38
CA GLY A 156 16.73 -6.67 -9.53
C GLY A 156 17.28 -8.03 -9.10
N GLY A 157 16.58 -9.12 -9.45
CA GLY A 157 16.93 -10.49 -9.08
C GLY A 157 16.72 -10.85 -7.59
N ARG A 158 16.24 -9.91 -6.73
CA ARG A 158 15.89 -10.25 -5.35
C ARG A 158 14.66 -11.14 -5.32
N ARG A 159 14.68 -12.12 -4.43
CA ARG A 159 13.62 -13.12 -4.28
C ARG A 159 12.69 -12.71 -3.15
N ILE A 160 11.49 -12.30 -3.51
CA ILE A 160 10.50 -11.78 -2.56
C ILE A 160 9.32 -12.73 -2.48
N ALA A 161 9.01 -13.20 -1.27
CA ALA A 161 7.84 -14.01 -1.00
C ALA A 161 6.66 -13.14 -0.55
N ILE A 162 5.46 -13.45 -1.01
CA ILE A 162 4.20 -12.91 -0.49
C ILE A 162 3.40 -14.08 0.04
N VAL A 163 3.12 -14.07 1.35
CA VAL A 163 2.53 -15.22 2.05
C VAL A 163 1.20 -14.83 2.67
N GLY A 164 0.16 -15.62 2.43
CA GLY A 164 -1.11 -15.49 3.13
C GLY A 164 -2.33 -15.38 2.23
N ASP A 165 -3.29 -14.55 2.60
CA ASP A 165 -4.54 -14.36 1.84
C ASP A 165 -4.29 -13.53 0.57
N ILE A 166 -3.90 -14.20 -0.50
CA ILE A 166 -3.63 -13.55 -1.79
C ILE A 166 -4.94 -13.14 -2.48
N LEU A 167 -5.98 -13.98 -2.37
CA LEU A 167 -7.25 -13.81 -3.09
C LEU A 167 -7.98 -12.52 -2.71
N HIS A 168 -7.99 -12.16 -1.42
CA HIS A 168 -8.71 -10.99 -0.93
C HIS A 168 -7.79 -9.78 -0.69
N SER A 169 -6.48 -9.92 -0.95
CA SER A 169 -5.50 -8.88 -0.65
C SER A 169 -5.19 -7.98 -1.83
N ARG A 170 -5.74 -6.77 -1.82
CA ARG A 170 -5.30 -5.70 -2.75
C ARG A 170 -3.82 -5.35 -2.61
N VAL A 171 -3.23 -5.59 -1.44
CA VAL A 171 -1.80 -5.36 -1.19
C VAL A 171 -0.94 -6.36 -1.96
N ALA A 172 -1.37 -7.64 -2.02
CA ALA A 172 -0.67 -8.67 -2.79
C ALA A 172 -0.55 -8.28 -4.25
N LEU A 173 -1.66 -7.88 -4.88
CA LEU A 173 -1.68 -7.53 -6.31
C LEU A 173 -0.80 -6.32 -6.61
N SER A 174 -0.93 -5.24 -5.82
CA SER A 174 -0.09 -4.06 -6.00
C SER A 174 1.40 -4.34 -5.78
N ASN A 175 1.75 -5.19 -4.79
CA ASN A 175 3.15 -5.61 -4.58
C ASN A 175 3.68 -6.44 -5.74
N ILE A 176 2.87 -7.36 -6.31
CA ILE A 176 3.27 -8.12 -7.49
C ILE A 176 3.68 -7.17 -8.63
N TYR A 177 2.83 -6.18 -8.94
CA TYR A 177 3.14 -5.21 -9.99
C TYR A 177 4.40 -4.39 -9.68
N ALA A 178 4.52 -3.83 -8.48
CA ALA A 178 5.67 -3.01 -8.10
C ALA A 178 6.99 -3.80 -8.12
N LEU A 179 7.00 -4.97 -7.50
CA LEU A 179 8.20 -5.81 -7.39
C LEU A 179 8.64 -6.35 -8.74
N LYS A 180 7.69 -6.79 -9.58
CA LYS A 180 8.01 -7.23 -10.95
C LYS A 180 8.57 -6.08 -11.81
N MET A 181 8.02 -4.88 -11.68
CA MET A 181 8.50 -3.69 -12.39
C MET A 181 9.93 -3.31 -11.96
N LEU A 182 10.29 -3.58 -10.71
CA LEU A 182 11.64 -3.38 -10.16
C LEU A 182 12.58 -4.58 -10.38
N GLY A 183 12.17 -5.57 -11.20
CA GLY A 183 13.00 -6.71 -11.57
C GLY A 183 13.15 -7.81 -10.52
N ALA A 184 12.35 -7.78 -9.44
CA ALA A 184 12.37 -8.82 -8.43
C ALA A 184 11.70 -10.12 -8.92
N GLU A 185 12.17 -11.25 -8.40
CA GLU A 185 11.50 -12.54 -8.50
C GLU A 185 10.47 -12.68 -7.39
N VAL A 186 9.21 -12.89 -7.76
CA VAL A 186 8.10 -12.97 -6.80
C VAL A 186 7.56 -14.39 -6.72
N ARG A 187 7.44 -14.91 -5.49
CA ARG A 187 6.79 -16.19 -5.22
C ARG A 187 5.67 -16.03 -4.20
N LEU A 188 4.52 -16.64 -4.51
CA LEU A 188 3.36 -16.62 -3.65
C LEU A 188 3.26 -17.91 -2.85
N CYS A 189 2.88 -17.80 -1.57
CA CYS A 189 2.63 -18.95 -0.71
C CYS A 189 1.31 -18.80 0.03
N ALA A 190 0.38 -19.69 -0.23
CA ALA A 190 -0.94 -19.69 0.40
C ALA A 190 -1.61 -21.06 0.30
N PRO A 191 -2.65 -21.33 1.10
CA PRO A 191 -3.60 -22.40 0.80
C PRO A 191 -4.15 -22.26 -0.62
N LYS A 192 -4.36 -23.35 -1.34
CA LYS A 192 -4.89 -23.31 -2.72
C LYS A 192 -6.22 -22.54 -2.85
N SER A 193 -7.04 -22.58 -1.82
CA SER A 193 -8.31 -21.84 -1.72
C SER A 193 -8.16 -20.33 -1.66
N LEU A 194 -7.00 -19.83 -1.25
CA LEU A 194 -6.66 -18.41 -1.14
C LEU A 194 -5.77 -17.90 -2.29
N LEU A 195 -5.62 -18.69 -3.36
CA LEU A 195 -4.90 -18.30 -4.56
C LEU A 195 -5.89 -17.99 -5.70
N PRO A 196 -5.81 -16.81 -6.31
CA PRO A 196 -6.60 -16.51 -7.51
C PRO A 196 -6.25 -17.48 -8.65
N LYS A 197 -7.25 -17.91 -9.42
CA LYS A 197 -7.00 -18.70 -10.64
C LYS A 197 -6.11 -17.89 -11.59
N TYR A 198 -5.17 -18.57 -12.22
CA TYR A 198 -4.27 -17.99 -13.22
C TYR A 198 -3.35 -16.87 -12.71
N ILE A 199 -3.13 -16.75 -11.40
CA ILE A 199 -2.26 -15.71 -10.83
C ILE A 199 -0.83 -15.77 -11.40
N GLU A 200 -0.37 -16.94 -11.82
CA GLU A 200 0.94 -17.15 -12.44
C GLU A 200 1.09 -16.42 -13.78
N SER A 201 -0.01 -16.04 -14.44
CA SER A 201 0.02 -15.19 -15.65
C SER A 201 0.62 -13.80 -15.40
N LEU A 202 0.71 -13.37 -14.14
CA LEU A 202 1.41 -12.15 -13.74
C LEU A 202 2.93 -12.33 -13.65
N GLY A 203 3.48 -13.49 -14.07
CA GLY A 203 4.91 -13.79 -14.05
C GLY A 203 5.45 -14.07 -12.64
N VAL A 204 4.61 -14.59 -11.76
CA VAL A 204 4.97 -15.04 -10.41
C VAL A 204 4.97 -16.57 -10.34
N SER A 205 5.73 -17.15 -9.42
CA SER A 205 5.66 -18.57 -9.09
C SER A 205 4.81 -18.81 -7.84
N VAL A 206 4.28 -20.02 -7.69
CA VAL A 206 3.45 -20.40 -6.55
C VAL A 206 4.00 -21.67 -5.90
N SER A 207 4.07 -21.68 -4.59
CA SER A 207 4.33 -22.91 -3.79
C SER A 207 3.45 -22.91 -2.53
N PRO A 208 2.78 -24.02 -2.20
CA PRO A 208 2.02 -24.15 -0.96
C PRO A 208 2.91 -24.50 0.24
N ASN A 209 4.20 -24.75 0.04
CA ASN A 209 5.14 -25.12 1.09
C ASN A 209 5.85 -23.91 1.66
N LEU A 210 5.41 -23.47 2.85
CA LEU A 210 5.97 -22.28 3.50
C LEU A 210 7.48 -22.38 3.73
N MET A 211 7.98 -23.52 4.24
CA MET A 211 9.41 -23.67 4.54
C MET A 211 10.29 -23.68 3.30
N GLU A 212 9.81 -24.22 2.18
CA GLU A 212 10.47 -24.11 0.88
C GLU A 212 10.59 -22.66 0.45
N VAL A 213 9.49 -21.89 0.55
CA VAL A 213 9.42 -20.49 0.15
C VAL A 213 10.30 -19.60 1.03
N LEU A 214 10.30 -19.82 2.35
CA LEU A 214 11.14 -19.08 3.30
C LEU A 214 12.64 -19.34 3.07
N ASN A 215 13.03 -20.56 2.77
CA ASN A 215 14.44 -20.89 2.43
C ASN A 215 14.87 -20.32 1.06
N TRP A 216 13.92 -20.07 0.16
CA TRP A 216 14.20 -19.51 -1.15
C TRP A 216 14.29 -17.97 -1.10
N CYS A 217 13.43 -17.28 -0.36
CA CYS A 217 13.29 -15.82 -0.43
C CYS A 217 14.40 -15.06 0.34
N ASP A 218 14.63 -13.81 -0.05
CA ASP A 218 15.49 -12.85 0.65
C ASP A 218 14.64 -11.94 1.57
N ALA A 219 13.35 -11.74 1.20
CA ALA A 219 12.37 -11.09 2.06
C ALA A 219 10.99 -11.75 1.92
N VAL A 220 10.19 -11.63 2.97
CA VAL A 220 8.81 -12.12 3.00
C VAL A 220 7.85 -11.02 3.44
N ASN A 221 6.79 -10.81 2.66
CA ASN A 221 5.66 -9.97 3.04
C ASN A 221 4.53 -10.88 3.55
N MET A 222 4.33 -10.89 4.88
CA MET A 222 3.28 -11.67 5.54
C MET A 222 1.95 -10.90 5.45
N LEU A 223 1.01 -11.41 4.67
CA LEU A 223 -0.30 -10.78 4.52
C LEU A 223 -1.20 -11.08 5.71
N ARG A 224 -2.00 -10.09 6.08
CA ARG A 224 -3.06 -10.28 7.05
C ARG A 224 -4.14 -11.23 6.52
N VAL A 225 -4.57 -12.18 7.34
CA VAL A 225 -5.78 -12.97 7.07
C VAL A 225 -7.01 -12.07 7.24
N GLN A 226 -7.80 -11.90 6.17
CA GLN A 226 -8.91 -10.93 6.12
C GLN A 226 -10.26 -11.61 6.40
N ASN A 227 -10.46 -12.11 7.62
CA ASN A 227 -11.68 -12.81 8.02
C ASN A 227 -12.96 -12.02 7.72
N GLU A 228 -12.90 -10.68 7.78
CA GLU A 228 -14.03 -9.79 7.51
C GLU A 228 -14.44 -9.72 6.03
N ARG A 229 -13.63 -10.24 5.12
CA ARG A 229 -13.89 -10.32 3.66
C ARG A 229 -14.22 -11.73 3.19
N MET A 230 -14.14 -12.70 4.08
CA MET A 230 -14.42 -14.10 3.77
C MET A 230 -15.90 -14.40 4.04
N GLU A 231 -16.70 -14.47 2.99
CA GLU A 231 -18.09 -14.95 3.06
C GLU A 231 -18.16 -16.47 3.25
N LEU A 232 -17.12 -17.19 2.87
CA LEU A 232 -16.96 -18.64 2.97
C LEU A 232 -15.74 -19.01 3.80
N SER A 233 -15.73 -20.21 4.40
CA SER A 233 -14.58 -20.73 5.09
C SER A 233 -13.56 -21.27 4.07
N TYR A 234 -12.50 -20.50 3.80
CA TYR A 234 -11.42 -20.89 2.87
C TYR A 234 -10.37 -21.80 3.50
N PHE A 235 -10.39 -21.95 4.81
CA PHE A 235 -9.57 -22.88 5.59
C PHE A 235 -10.37 -23.31 6.83
N PRO A 236 -10.14 -24.52 7.38
CA PRO A 236 -10.98 -25.07 8.43
C PRO A 236 -10.97 -24.26 9.72
N THR A 237 -9.79 -23.81 10.17
CA THR A 237 -9.65 -23.00 11.38
C THR A 237 -8.47 -22.05 11.29
N THR A 238 -8.52 -20.92 12.01
CA THR A 238 -7.40 -19.99 12.16
C THR A 238 -6.16 -20.69 12.75
N ARG A 239 -6.35 -21.68 13.64
CA ARG A 239 -5.27 -22.50 14.19
C ARG A 239 -4.57 -23.33 13.12
N GLU A 240 -5.31 -23.97 12.24
CA GLU A 240 -4.73 -24.76 11.14
C GLU A 240 -3.99 -23.85 10.14
N TYR A 241 -4.54 -22.67 9.85
CA TYR A 241 -3.84 -21.68 9.04
C TYR A 241 -2.50 -21.30 9.69
N SER A 242 -2.48 -20.95 10.98
CA SER A 242 -1.27 -20.58 11.72
C SER A 242 -0.25 -21.72 11.75
N GLN A 243 -0.71 -22.96 11.94
CA GLN A 243 0.16 -24.14 11.94
C GLN A 243 0.82 -24.42 10.58
N ASN A 244 0.18 -24.08 9.46
CA ASN A 244 0.71 -24.35 8.11
C ASN A 244 1.41 -23.13 7.49
N PHE A 245 0.90 -21.92 7.71
CA PHE A 245 1.31 -20.69 7.03
C PHE A 245 1.76 -19.57 7.97
N GLY A 246 1.64 -19.71 9.28
CA GLY A 246 2.10 -18.72 10.25
C GLY A 246 3.63 -18.68 10.34
N LEU A 247 4.21 -17.48 10.37
CA LEU A 247 5.63 -17.25 10.57
C LEU A 247 5.94 -17.22 12.08
N THR A 248 6.71 -18.22 12.54
CA THR A 248 7.06 -18.40 13.97
C THR A 248 8.57 -18.34 14.18
N GLY A 249 9.01 -18.02 15.40
CA GLY A 249 10.43 -18.01 15.76
C GLY A 249 11.11 -19.36 15.56
N GLU A 250 10.38 -20.47 15.78
CA GLU A 250 10.91 -21.82 15.50
C GLU A 250 11.21 -22.03 14.02
N ARG A 251 10.34 -21.55 13.13
CA ARG A 251 10.57 -21.61 11.68
C ARG A 251 11.75 -20.76 11.26
N LEU A 252 11.89 -19.55 11.82
CA LEU A 252 13.04 -18.69 11.52
C LEU A 252 14.36 -19.36 11.92
N LYS A 253 14.42 -20.02 13.07
CA LYS A 253 15.62 -20.75 13.52
C LYS A 253 16.01 -21.92 12.61
N GLN A 254 15.07 -22.44 11.81
CA GLN A 254 15.32 -23.53 10.85
C GLN A 254 15.79 -23.02 9.48
N LEU A 255 15.77 -21.72 9.23
CA LEU A 255 16.21 -21.15 7.96
C LEU A 255 17.73 -21.21 7.84
N ARG A 256 18.20 -21.36 6.61
CA ARG A 256 19.64 -21.38 6.27
C ARG A 256 20.25 -19.99 6.22
N LYS A 257 19.44 -18.95 6.21
CA LYS A 257 19.83 -17.52 6.13
C LYS A 257 18.81 -16.66 6.82
N GLU A 258 19.21 -15.45 7.18
CA GLU A 258 18.29 -14.41 7.62
C GLU A 258 17.47 -13.88 6.43
N ILE A 259 16.22 -13.51 6.72
CA ILE A 259 15.30 -12.92 5.75
C ILE A 259 14.71 -11.64 6.31
N VAL A 260 14.39 -10.67 5.45
CA VAL A 260 13.69 -9.46 5.85
C VAL A 260 12.18 -9.73 5.91
N ILE A 261 11.53 -9.28 6.98
CA ILE A 261 10.12 -9.56 7.23
C ILE A 261 9.31 -8.27 7.16
N LEU A 262 8.29 -8.25 6.28
CA LEU A 262 7.33 -7.17 6.10
C LEU A 262 5.93 -7.62 6.51
N HIS A 263 5.10 -6.65 6.88
CA HIS A 263 3.67 -6.86 7.11
C HIS A 263 2.88 -5.56 6.85
N PRO A 264 1.84 -5.56 6.00
CA PRO A 264 1.11 -4.34 5.67
C PRO A 264 0.20 -3.83 6.81
N GLY A 265 0.07 -4.64 7.87
CA GLY A 265 -0.77 -4.37 9.04
C GLY A 265 -2.29 -4.28 8.75
N PRO A 266 -3.13 -4.33 9.80
CA PRO A 266 -2.81 -4.68 11.18
C PRO A 266 -2.38 -6.13 11.32
N ILE A 267 -1.53 -6.44 12.29
CA ILE A 267 -1.07 -7.80 12.55
C ILE A 267 -2.13 -8.54 13.37
N ASN A 268 -2.48 -9.76 12.95
CA ASN A 268 -3.18 -10.72 13.80
C ASN A 268 -2.11 -11.60 14.48
N ARG A 269 -1.59 -11.13 15.62
CA ARG A 269 -0.53 -11.83 16.36
C ARG A 269 -0.95 -13.25 16.72
N GLY A 270 -0.09 -14.24 16.43
CA GLY A 270 -0.37 -15.66 16.62
C GLY A 270 -1.15 -16.34 15.48
N VAL A 271 -1.52 -15.58 14.44
CA VAL A 271 -2.17 -16.12 13.24
C VAL A 271 -1.17 -16.18 12.08
N GLU A 272 -0.94 -15.07 11.38
CA GLU A 272 0.03 -15.03 10.27
C GLU A 272 1.47 -14.82 10.73
N ILE A 273 1.67 -14.22 11.91
CA ILE A 273 3.00 -13.96 12.48
C ILE A 273 2.92 -13.98 14.02
N THR A 274 3.90 -14.59 14.69
CA THR A 274 4.00 -14.54 16.15
C THR A 274 4.55 -13.20 16.64
N SER A 275 4.28 -12.85 17.91
CA SER A 275 4.78 -11.61 18.51
C SER A 275 6.30 -11.55 18.52
N GLU A 276 6.96 -12.65 18.86
CA GLU A 276 8.43 -12.77 18.86
C GLU A 276 9.01 -12.37 17.49
N VAL A 277 8.40 -12.84 16.40
CA VAL A 277 8.87 -12.57 15.04
C VAL A 277 8.54 -11.13 14.60
N ALA A 278 7.34 -10.65 14.92
CA ALA A 278 6.92 -9.30 14.57
C ALA A 278 7.75 -8.20 15.27
N ASP A 279 8.31 -8.54 16.43
CA ASP A 279 9.11 -7.62 17.25
C ASP A 279 10.63 -7.93 17.13
N SER A 280 11.04 -8.79 16.17
CA SER A 280 12.45 -9.13 15.91
C SER A 280 13.16 -8.08 15.04
N ASP A 281 14.49 -8.09 15.07
CA ASP A 281 15.36 -7.21 14.25
C ASP A 281 15.22 -7.47 12.72
N GLN A 282 14.73 -8.65 12.33
CA GLN A 282 14.45 -9.00 10.95
C GLN A 282 13.15 -8.35 10.43
N ALA A 283 12.26 -7.93 11.34
CA ALA A 283 10.97 -7.35 10.98
C ALA A 283 11.07 -5.83 10.81
N ILE A 284 10.91 -5.36 9.57
CA ILE A 284 10.95 -3.92 9.25
C ILE A 284 9.56 -3.26 9.26
N ILE A 285 8.65 -3.79 10.08
CA ILE A 285 7.24 -3.37 10.09
C ILE A 285 7.07 -1.91 10.53
N LEU A 286 7.86 -1.45 11.50
CA LEU A 286 7.84 -0.06 11.94
C LEU A 286 8.54 0.87 10.94
N ASP A 287 9.59 0.39 10.27
CA ASP A 287 10.22 1.12 9.16
C ASP A 287 9.21 1.35 8.02
N GLN A 288 8.37 0.33 7.70
CA GLN A 288 7.28 0.50 6.72
C GLN A 288 6.29 1.60 7.14
N VAL A 289 6.00 1.76 8.42
CA VAL A 289 5.10 2.83 8.91
C VAL A 289 5.72 4.21 8.70
N GLU A 290 7.01 4.38 9.04
CA GLU A 290 7.74 5.62 8.82
C GLU A 290 7.85 5.94 7.32
N ASN A 291 8.32 4.97 6.53
CA ASN A 291 8.43 5.06 5.08
C ASN A 291 7.09 5.38 4.42
N GLY A 292 6.00 4.88 5.00
CA GLY A 292 4.66 5.18 4.55
C GLY A 292 4.32 6.67 4.59
N VAL A 293 4.84 7.43 5.55
CA VAL A 293 4.65 8.89 5.58
C VAL A 293 5.49 9.57 4.50
N ALA A 294 6.77 9.21 4.37
CA ALA A 294 7.66 9.79 3.37
C ALA A 294 7.19 9.52 1.93
N VAL A 295 6.80 8.28 1.63
CA VAL A 295 6.27 7.89 0.31
C VAL A 295 4.96 8.62 -0.01
N ARG A 296 4.05 8.80 0.97
CA ARG A 296 2.82 9.57 0.76
C ARG A 296 3.09 11.05 0.56
N MET A 297 4.07 11.62 1.26
CA MET A 297 4.54 12.99 0.98
C MET A 297 5.04 13.11 -0.46
N ALA A 298 5.85 12.14 -0.92
CA ALA A 298 6.37 12.12 -2.29
C ALA A 298 5.25 12.03 -3.34
N ILE A 299 4.31 11.10 -3.14
CA ILE A 299 3.14 10.93 -4.02
C ILE A 299 2.36 12.26 -4.12
N ILE A 300 1.96 12.82 -2.99
CA ILE A 300 1.14 14.04 -2.95
C ILE A 300 1.90 15.20 -3.61
N TYR A 301 3.18 15.40 -3.28
CA TYR A 301 4.01 16.45 -3.85
C TYR A 301 4.16 16.32 -5.38
N LEU A 302 4.45 15.15 -5.89
CA LEU A 302 4.65 14.91 -7.32
C LEU A 302 3.35 15.06 -8.12
N PHE A 303 2.21 14.64 -7.59
CA PHE A 303 0.93 14.88 -8.25
C PHE A 303 0.48 16.34 -8.14
N ALA A 304 0.73 17.02 -7.03
CA ALA A 304 0.45 18.45 -6.89
C ALA A 304 1.28 19.29 -7.84
N SER A 305 2.53 18.90 -8.15
CA SER A 305 3.38 19.61 -9.12
C SER A 305 2.83 19.59 -10.56
N LYS A 306 1.87 18.72 -10.86
CA LYS A 306 1.15 18.66 -12.14
C LYS A 306 -0.11 19.52 -12.18
N LEU A 307 -0.57 19.99 -11.03
CA LEU A 307 -1.62 21.00 -10.98
C LEU A 307 -0.99 22.32 -11.48
N ASN A 308 -1.61 23.00 -12.42
CA ASN A 308 -1.11 24.28 -12.94
C ASN A 308 -1.12 25.41 -11.88
N ILE A 309 -0.69 25.09 -10.67
CA ILE A 309 -0.62 25.96 -9.50
C ILE A 309 0.86 26.17 -9.18
N PRO A 310 1.37 27.41 -9.05
CA PRO A 310 2.77 27.63 -8.69
C PRO A 310 3.04 27.06 -7.29
N LEU A 311 3.87 26.00 -7.23
CA LEU A 311 4.39 25.50 -5.96
C LEU A 311 5.41 26.50 -5.40
N LYS A 312 5.28 26.84 -4.13
CA LYS A 312 6.15 27.82 -3.44
C LYS A 312 7.32 27.14 -2.73
#